data_8b0d0e5b7f4a9309f16c57e358eb7288
#
_entry.id   8b0d0e5b7f4a9309f16c57e358eb7288
#
_cell.length_a   1.000
_cell.length_b   1.000
_cell.length_c   1.000
_cell.angle_alpha   90.00
_cell.angle_beta   90.00
_cell.angle_gamma   90.00
#
_symmetry.space_group_name_H-M   'P 1'
#
loop_
_entity.id
_entity.type
_entity.pdbx_description
1 polymer ?
#
loop_
_entity_poly.entity_id
_entity_poly.type
_entity_poly.pdbx_seq_one_letter_code
_entity_poly.pdbx_strand_id
1 'polypeptide(L)'
;MKRIYPIPELCINCGRCEVACKTAHSKSKNPVKAFKYEECAGPRIKVEGDNDFSFASNCRQCAKPLCVEGCIAGAMQRDPETGVVFVDAKKCVGCGTCVVSCPFGAVHIEDTAIKCDLCGACAGQPGNPSCVAACPNRALVYVESEA
;
A
#
# COMPACT_ATOMS: atom_id res chain seq x y z
N MET A 1 10.41 3.75 -12.60
CA MET A 1 9.84 3.07 -11.41
C MET A 1 8.52 3.74 -11.02
N LYS A 2 7.46 2.97 -10.84
CA LYS A 2 6.12 3.52 -10.54
C LYS A 2 5.95 3.77 -9.05
N ARG A 3 5.35 4.92 -8.68
CA ARG A 3 5.13 5.32 -7.28
C ARG A 3 3.82 6.08 -7.13
N ILE A 4 3.28 6.05 -5.90
CA ILE A 4 2.15 6.89 -5.50
C ILE A 4 2.68 7.97 -4.57
N TYR A 5 2.42 9.23 -4.90
CA TYR A 5 2.77 10.37 -4.06
C TYR A 5 1.51 11.01 -3.50
N PRO A 6 1.43 11.19 -2.18
CA PRO A 6 0.38 12.01 -1.58
C PRO A 6 0.71 13.50 -1.72
N ILE A 7 -0.33 14.29 -1.95
CA ILE A 7 -0.30 15.76 -1.95
C ILE A 7 -1.13 16.19 -0.75
N PRO A 8 -0.48 16.55 0.38
CA PRO A 8 -1.20 16.86 1.63
C PRO A 8 -2.19 18.01 1.48
N GLU A 9 -1.85 19.04 0.70
CA GLU A 9 -2.68 20.23 0.48
C GLU A 9 -4.02 19.92 -0.17
N LEU A 10 -4.13 18.79 -0.85
CA LEU A 10 -5.35 18.34 -1.52
C LEU A 10 -6.11 17.26 -0.73
N CYS A 11 -5.52 16.73 0.33
CA CYS A 11 -6.14 15.70 1.15
C CYS A 11 -7.20 16.30 2.07
N ILE A 12 -8.42 15.78 2.00
CA ILE A 12 -9.55 16.22 2.82
C ILE A 12 -9.92 15.22 3.93
N ASN A 13 -9.02 14.31 4.27
CA ASN A 13 -9.23 13.30 5.31
C ASN A 13 -10.50 12.44 5.13
N CYS A 14 -10.93 12.17 3.89
CA CYS A 14 -12.18 11.47 3.62
C CYS A 14 -12.10 9.94 3.73
N GLY A 15 -10.91 9.33 3.81
CA GLY A 15 -10.70 7.88 3.95
C GLY A 15 -11.09 7.02 2.74
N ARG A 16 -11.56 7.59 1.62
CA ARG A 16 -12.00 6.81 0.44
C ARG A 16 -10.90 5.95 -0.16
N CYS A 17 -9.64 6.40 -0.09
CA CYS A 17 -8.49 5.63 -0.56
C CYS A 17 -8.28 4.35 0.25
N GLU A 18 -8.51 4.37 1.57
CA GLU A 18 -8.44 3.19 2.43
C GLU A 18 -9.53 2.18 2.08
N VAL A 19 -10.77 2.67 1.93
CA VAL A 19 -11.91 1.84 1.54
C VAL A 19 -11.67 1.19 0.18
N ALA A 20 -11.21 1.95 -0.80
CA ALA A 20 -10.92 1.45 -2.13
C ALA A 20 -9.78 0.43 -2.12
N CYS A 21 -8.73 0.66 -1.34
CA CYS A 21 -7.60 -0.25 -1.20
C CYS A 21 -8.04 -1.58 -0.58
N LYS A 22 -8.78 -1.55 0.54
CA LYS A 22 -9.29 -2.77 1.19
C LYS A 22 -10.24 -3.53 0.28
N THR A 23 -11.14 -2.83 -0.40
CA THR A 23 -12.07 -3.43 -1.36
C THR A 23 -11.35 -4.12 -2.51
N ALA A 24 -10.36 -3.47 -3.09
CA ALA A 24 -9.59 -4.01 -4.22
C ALA A 24 -8.83 -5.29 -3.84
N HIS A 25 -8.39 -5.43 -2.59
CA HIS A 25 -7.69 -6.61 -2.10
C HIS A 25 -8.63 -7.67 -1.52
N SER A 26 -9.93 -7.40 -1.38
CA SER A 26 -10.93 -8.37 -0.92
C SER A 26 -11.28 -9.40 -1.99
N LYS A 27 -11.78 -10.55 -1.56
CA LYS A 27 -12.25 -11.62 -2.47
C LYS A 27 -13.47 -11.19 -3.27
N SER A 28 -14.44 -10.56 -2.62
CA SER A 28 -15.72 -10.18 -3.22
C SER A 28 -15.67 -8.92 -4.07
N LYS A 29 -14.61 -8.11 -3.94
CA LYS A 29 -14.51 -6.75 -4.54
C LYS A 29 -15.70 -5.85 -4.18
N ASN A 30 -16.37 -6.13 -3.07
CA ASN A 30 -17.50 -5.39 -2.57
C ASN A 30 -17.14 -4.72 -1.25
N PRO A 31 -17.27 -3.38 -1.11
CA PRO A 31 -16.85 -2.67 0.08
C PRO A 31 -17.59 -3.13 1.35
N VAL A 32 -18.89 -3.39 1.26
CA VAL A 32 -19.67 -3.83 2.43
C VAL A 32 -19.19 -5.19 2.92
N LYS A 33 -18.98 -6.15 2.02
CA LYS A 33 -18.50 -7.49 2.36
C LYS A 33 -17.06 -7.46 2.86
N ALA A 34 -16.20 -6.66 2.23
CA ALA A 34 -14.79 -6.53 2.60
C ALA A 34 -14.60 -6.06 4.07
N PHE A 35 -15.48 -5.18 4.54
CA PHE A 35 -15.42 -4.67 5.91
C PHE A 35 -16.23 -5.53 6.90
N LYS A 36 -17.40 -6.03 6.49
CA LYS A 36 -18.28 -6.82 7.36
C LYS A 36 -17.72 -8.20 7.68
N TYR A 37 -17.07 -8.84 6.71
CA TYR A 37 -16.59 -10.21 6.85
C TYR A 37 -15.05 -10.31 6.92
N GLU A 38 -14.37 -9.17 6.98
CA GLU A 38 -12.90 -9.10 7.04
C GLU A 38 -12.20 -10.03 6.02
N GLU A 39 -12.66 -9.99 4.77
CA GLU A 39 -12.21 -10.86 3.68
C GLU A 39 -10.73 -10.72 3.31
N CYS A 40 -10.09 -9.68 3.78
CA CYS A 40 -8.67 -9.43 3.61
C CYS A 40 -8.13 -8.62 4.79
N ALA A 41 -6.83 -8.60 4.91
CA ALA A 41 -6.10 -7.72 5.80
C ALA A 41 -6.50 -6.23 5.60
N GLY A 42 -6.10 -5.39 6.53
CA GLY A 42 -6.37 -3.94 6.49
C GLY A 42 -5.90 -3.25 5.20
N PRO A 43 -6.29 -2.01 4.99
CA PRO A 43 -5.86 -1.25 3.81
C PRO A 43 -4.34 -1.07 3.83
N ARG A 44 -3.74 -1.06 2.63
CA ARG A 44 -2.28 -0.88 2.44
C ARG A 44 -1.88 0.58 2.29
N ILE A 45 -2.83 1.48 2.45
CA ILE A 45 -2.70 2.93 2.53
C ILE A 45 -3.49 3.39 3.73
N LYS A 46 -2.99 4.38 4.46
CA LYS A 46 -3.62 4.89 5.66
C LYS A 46 -3.66 6.41 5.63
N VAL A 47 -4.82 6.98 5.92
CA VAL A 47 -4.95 8.43 6.05
C VAL A 47 -4.59 8.81 7.49
N GLU A 48 -3.65 9.71 7.62
CA GLU A 48 -3.18 10.23 8.90
C GLU A 48 -3.31 11.75 8.93
N GLY A 49 -3.60 12.28 10.10
CA GLY A 49 -3.73 13.71 10.30
C GLY A 49 -5.00 14.09 11.06
N ASP A 50 -5.25 15.39 11.08
CA ASP A 50 -6.40 16.01 11.73
C ASP A 50 -7.18 16.90 10.74
N ASN A 51 -8.01 17.82 11.27
CA ASN A 51 -8.82 18.71 10.44
C ASN A 51 -7.98 19.77 9.69
N ASP A 52 -6.82 20.11 10.20
CA ASP A 52 -5.97 21.17 9.64
C ASP A 52 -4.95 20.62 8.64
N PHE A 53 -4.49 19.39 8.86
CA PHE A 53 -3.50 18.75 8.00
C PHE A 53 -3.72 17.24 7.95
N SER A 54 -3.85 16.72 6.77
CA SER A 54 -3.97 15.28 6.54
C SER A 54 -3.26 14.82 5.28
N PHE A 55 -2.82 13.57 5.27
CA PHE A 55 -2.21 12.95 4.10
C PHE A 55 -2.41 11.43 4.11
N ALA A 56 -2.37 10.83 2.94
CA ALA A 56 -2.44 9.39 2.80
C ALA A 56 -1.03 8.78 2.81
N SER A 57 -0.69 8.13 3.92
CA SER A 57 0.57 7.41 4.07
C SER A 57 0.54 6.10 3.31
N ASN A 58 1.54 5.86 2.46
CA ASN A 58 1.65 4.65 1.66
C ASN A 58 3.12 4.28 1.40
N CYS A 59 3.34 3.06 0.89
CA CYS A 59 4.68 2.62 0.51
C CYS A 59 5.26 3.46 -0.63
N ARG A 60 6.49 3.93 -0.44
CA ARG A 60 7.22 4.77 -1.40
C ARG A 60 7.91 3.98 -2.51
N GLN A 61 7.86 2.64 -2.48
CA GLN A 61 8.56 1.79 -3.46
C GLN A 61 10.02 2.24 -3.65
N CYS A 62 10.78 2.23 -2.56
CA CYS A 62 12.13 2.80 -2.48
C CYS A 62 13.09 2.17 -3.50
N ALA A 63 14.01 2.98 -4.04
CA ALA A 63 15.08 2.49 -4.91
C ALA A 63 16.04 1.53 -4.16
N LYS A 64 16.31 1.85 -2.88
CA LYS A 64 17.03 0.97 -1.95
C LYS A 64 16.07 0.56 -0.82
N PRO A 65 15.34 -0.56 -0.97
CA PRO A 65 14.30 -0.94 -0.04
C PRO A 65 14.87 -1.64 1.18
N LEU A 66 15.08 -0.90 2.28
CA LEU A 66 15.59 -1.43 3.55
C LEU A 66 14.74 -2.59 4.10
N CYS A 67 13.44 -2.59 3.80
CA CYS A 67 12.55 -3.68 4.16
C CYS A 67 12.87 -5.00 3.43
N VAL A 68 13.45 -4.95 2.23
CA VAL A 68 13.94 -6.12 1.50
C VAL A 68 15.28 -6.57 2.09
N GLU A 69 16.20 -5.63 2.28
CA GLU A 69 17.53 -5.92 2.84
C GLU A 69 17.46 -6.50 4.25
N GLY A 70 16.53 -6.01 5.07
CA GLY A 70 16.32 -6.48 6.43
C GLY A 70 15.45 -7.73 6.58
N CYS A 71 14.90 -8.29 5.50
CA CYS A 71 13.99 -9.41 5.60
C CYS A 71 14.73 -10.74 5.81
N ILE A 72 14.74 -11.24 7.03
CA ILE A 72 15.43 -12.49 7.40
C ILE A 72 14.85 -13.75 6.74
N ALA A 73 13.56 -13.72 6.42
CA ALA A 73 12.87 -14.84 5.76
C ALA A 73 12.92 -14.76 4.22
N GLY A 74 13.47 -13.69 3.64
CA GLY A 74 13.45 -13.46 2.20
C GLY A 74 12.04 -13.32 1.61
N ALA A 75 11.05 -12.99 2.45
CA ALA A 75 9.65 -12.85 2.04
C ALA A 75 9.38 -11.50 1.35
N MET A 76 10.11 -10.46 1.75
CA MET A 76 10.04 -9.15 1.12
C MET A 76 10.94 -9.17 -0.12
N GLN A 77 10.36 -9.00 -1.28
CA GLN A 77 11.05 -9.16 -2.55
C GLN A 77 10.81 -7.96 -3.46
N ARG A 78 11.73 -7.75 -4.39
CA ARG A 78 11.58 -6.79 -5.48
C ARG A 78 11.40 -7.55 -6.78
N ASP A 79 10.38 -7.24 -7.52
CA ASP A 79 10.18 -7.74 -8.87
C ASP A 79 11.27 -7.17 -9.79
N PRO A 80 12.07 -8.02 -10.46
CA PRO A 80 13.17 -7.57 -11.32
C PRO A 80 12.69 -6.83 -12.58
N GLU A 81 11.48 -7.12 -13.05
CA GLU A 81 10.92 -6.50 -14.27
C GLU A 81 10.26 -5.15 -13.97
N THR A 82 9.41 -5.10 -12.97
CA THR A 82 8.63 -3.91 -12.64
C THR A 82 9.28 -3.01 -11.59
N GLY A 83 10.23 -3.55 -10.83
CA GLY A 83 10.87 -2.89 -9.70
C GLY A 83 9.97 -2.74 -8.47
N VAL A 84 8.76 -3.28 -8.49
CA VAL A 84 7.80 -3.21 -7.40
C VAL A 84 8.24 -4.11 -6.24
N VAL A 85 8.22 -3.56 -5.05
CA VAL A 85 8.49 -4.34 -3.83
C VAL A 85 7.19 -4.93 -3.31
N PHE A 86 7.16 -6.23 -3.12
CA PHE A 86 5.98 -6.98 -2.64
C PHE A 86 6.36 -7.97 -1.54
N VAL A 87 5.35 -8.56 -0.92
CA VAL A 87 5.51 -9.59 0.13
C VAL A 87 5.04 -10.94 -0.39
N ASP A 88 5.90 -11.94 -0.30
CA ASP A 88 5.49 -13.34 -0.44
C ASP A 88 4.98 -13.85 0.90
N ALA A 89 3.66 -13.89 1.04
CA ALA A 89 3.01 -14.29 2.28
C ALA A 89 3.34 -15.74 2.71
N LYS A 90 3.70 -16.61 1.75
CA LYS A 90 4.08 -18.00 2.06
C LYS A 90 5.42 -18.13 2.76
N LYS A 91 6.32 -17.17 2.54
CA LYS A 91 7.64 -17.11 3.17
C LYS A 91 7.66 -16.25 4.42
N CYS A 92 6.68 -15.37 4.59
CA CYS A 92 6.65 -14.43 5.70
C CYS A 92 6.35 -15.14 7.02
N VAL A 93 7.20 -14.91 8.00
CA VAL A 93 7.07 -15.45 9.37
C VAL A 93 6.53 -14.42 10.38
N GLY A 94 6.15 -13.23 9.94
CA GLY A 94 5.59 -12.20 10.80
C GLY A 94 6.58 -11.57 11.80
N CYS A 95 7.89 -11.65 11.56
CA CYS A 95 8.90 -11.21 12.52
C CYS A 95 8.97 -9.70 12.79
N GLY A 96 8.33 -8.86 11.95
CA GLY A 96 8.28 -7.41 12.14
C GLY A 96 9.52 -6.62 11.74
N THR A 97 10.61 -7.26 11.31
CA THR A 97 11.85 -6.55 10.93
C THR A 97 11.61 -5.50 9.83
N CYS A 98 10.78 -5.81 8.85
CA CYS A 98 10.43 -4.88 7.77
C CYS A 98 9.66 -3.64 8.26
N VAL A 99 8.90 -3.76 9.35
CA VAL A 99 8.19 -2.62 9.98
C VAL A 99 9.20 -1.65 10.59
N VAL A 100 10.15 -2.18 11.35
CA VAL A 100 11.22 -1.38 12.00
C VAL A 100 12.15 -0.76 10.95
N SER A 101 12.43 -1.49 9.87
CA SER A 101 13.33 -1.01 8.81
C SER A 101 12.69 0.04 7.90
N CYS A 102 11.37 0.21 7.92
CA CYS A 102 10.69 1.16 7.05
C CYS A 102 10.68 2.57 7.65
N PRO A 103 11.38 3.55 7.05
CA PRO A 103 11.41 4.91 7.58
C PRO A 103 10.09 5.67 7.41
N PHE A 104 9.16 5.12 6.62
CA PHE A 104 7.88 5.75 6.29
C PHE A 104 6.69 5.12 7.03
N GLY A 105 6.92 4.13 7.89
CA GLY A 105 5.84 3.43 8.58
C GLY A 105 4.81 2.74 7.65
N ALA A 106 5.22 2.41 6.43
CA ALA A 106 4.32 1.94 5.38
C ALA A 106 4.14 0.40 5.34
N VAL A 107 4.66 -0.30 6.33
CA VAL A 107 4.53 -1.75 6.51
C VAL A 107 3.90 -2.02 7.86
N HIS A 108 2.91 -2.87 7.91
CA HIS A 108 2.32 -3.36 9.15
C HIS A 108 2.20 -4.88 9.13
N ILE A 109 2.01 -5.47 10.31
CA ILE A 109 1.89 -6.91 10.49
C ILE A 109 0.49 -7.22 11.01
N GLU A 110 -0.15 -8.16 10.36
CA GLU A 110 -1.22 -8.98 10.94
C GLU A 110 -0.63 -10.38 11.15
N ASP A 111 -1.07 -11.41 10.43
CA ASP A 111 -0.37 -12.70 10.43
C ASP A 111 0.94 -12.65 9.64
N THR A 112 0.95 -11.90 8.56
CA THR A 112 2.11 -11.65 7.70
C THR A 112 2.28 -10.14 7.46
N ALA A 113 3.42 -9.76 6.88
CA ALA A 113 3.65 -8.37 6.51
C ALA A 113 2.69 -7.90 5.43
N ILE A 114 2.15 -6.71 5.61
CA ILE A 114 1.22 -6.06 4.70
C ILE A 114 1.81 -4.72 4.29
N LYS A 115 1.88 -4.47 2.99
CA LYS A 115 2.32 -3.22 2.40
C LYS A 115 1.72 -3.01 1.01
N CYS A 116 1.74 -1.77 0.54
CA CYS A 116 1.31 -1.45 -0.81
C CYS A 116 2.20 -2.12 -1.87
N ASP A 117 1.59 -2.81 -2.82
CA ASP A 117 2.18 -3.46 -3.98
C ASP A 117 1.74 -2.80 -5.31
N LEU A 118 1.29 -1.54 -5.24
CA LEU A 118 0.74 -0.77 -6.36
C LEU A 118 -0.46 -1.44 -7.05
N CYS A 119 -1.25 -2.20 -6.28
CA CYS A 119 -2.35 -3.03 -6.78
C CYS A 119 -1.91 -4.12 -7.79
N GLY A 120 -0.67 -4.60 -7.71
CA GLY A 120 -0.18 -5.68 -8.58
C GLY A 120 -1.00 -6.97 -8.43
N ALA A 121 -1.47 -7.26 -7.22
CA ALA A 121 -2.37 -8.39 -6.94
C ALA A 121 -3.86 -8.06 -7.15
N CYS A 122 -4.21 -6.81 -7.43
CA CYS A 122 -5.59 -6.39 -7.65
C CYS A 122 -5.91 -6.50 -9.14
N ALA A 123 -6.30 -7.66 -9.60
CA ALA A 123 -6.75 -7.85 -10.97
C ALA A 123 -7.90 -6.91 -11.31
N GLY A 124 -7.70 -5.93 -12.16
CA GLY A 124 -8.81 -5.12 -12.64
C GLY A 124 -8.45 -3.80 -13.33
N GLN A 125 -7.39 -3.13 -12.97
CA GLN A 125 -7.01 -1.87 -13.66
C GLN A 125 -5.48 -1.76 -13.78
N PRO A 126 -4.88 -2.33 -14.82
CA PRO A 126 -3.48 -2.10 -15.10
C PRO A 126 -3.25 -0.61 -15.35
N GLY A 127 -2.41 -0.01 -14.52
CA GLY A 127 -1.97 1.37 -14.70
C GLY A 127 -2.62 2.44 -13.82
N ASN A 128 -3.66 2.10 -13.01
CA ASN A 128 -4.22 3.07 -12.06
C ASN A 128 -4.60 2.39 -10.74
N PRO A 129 -3.82 2.56 -9.67
CA PRO A 129 -4.13 1.99 -8.36
C PRO A 129 -5.49 2.46 -7.83
N SER A 130 -6.24 1.55 -7.20
CA SER A 130 -7.60 1.81 -6.73
C SER A 130 -7.73 3.01 -5.80
N CYS A 131 -6.73 3.26 -4.94
CA CYS A 131 -6.71 4.42 -4.06
C CYS A 131 -6.58 5.75 -4.82
N VAL A 132 -5.80 5.76 -5.90
CA VAL A 132 -5.64 6.94 -6.78
C VAL A 132 -6.95 7.22 -7.52
N ALA A 133 -7.56 6.18 -8.10
CA ALA A 133 -8.83 6.29 -8.81
C ALA A 133 -9.98 6.76 -7.90
N ALA A 134 -9.97 6.36 -6.63
CA ALA A 134 -11.02 6.71 -5.67
C ALA A 134 -10.87 8.10 -5.04
N CYS A 135 -9.70 8.74 -5.16
CA CYS A 135 -9.45 10.04 -4.53
C CYS A 135 -10.22 11.16 -5.23
N PRO A 136 -11.20 11.83 -4.56
CA PRO A 136 -12.03 12.84 -5.19
C PRO A 136 -11.25 14.12 -5.53
N ASN A 137 -10.29 14.49 -4.69
CA ASN A 137 -9.49 15.71 -4.85
C ASN A 137 -8.16 15.47 -5.57
N ARG A 138 -7.91 14.27 -6.08
CA ARG A 138 -6.62 13.92 -6.71
C ARG A 138 -5.42 14.17 -5.80
N ALA A 139 -5.60 13.98 -4.50
CA ALA A 139 -4.54 14.08 -3.50
C ALA A 139 -3.51 12.94 -3.57
N LEU A 140 -3.74 11.95 -4.42
CA LEU A 140 -2.82 10.86 -4.72
C LEU A 140 -2.48 10.89 -6.19
N VAL A 141 -1.19 10.97 -6.50
CA VAL A 141 -0.68 10.99 -7.87
C VAL A 141 0.14 9.73 -8.13
N TYR A 142 -0.23 9.02 -9.20
CA TYR A 142 0.53 7.86 -9.67
C TYR A 142 1.45 8.28 -10.79
N VAL A 143 2.74 8.20 -10.55
CA VAL A 143 3.77 8.66 -11.50
C VAL A 143 4.78 7.56 -11.77
N GLU A 144 5.29 7.55 -12.97
CA GLU A 144 6.47 6.78 -13.35
C GLU A 144 7.68 7.72 -13.23
N SER A 145 8.50 7.51 -12.22
CA SER A 145 9.75 8.24 -12.06
C SER A 145 10.89 7.43 -12.66
N GLU A 146 11.70 8.06 -13.47
CA GLU A 146 13.02 7.53 -13.80
C GLU A 146 13.83 7.45 -12.50
N ALA A 147 14.49 6.33 -12.27
CA ALA A 147 15.24 6.08 -11.03
C ALA A 147 16.55 6.85 -11.02
#